data_32004f8899dce027613508972f27f23c
#
_entry.id   32004f8899dce027613508972f27f23c
#
_cell.length_a   1.000
_cell.length_b   1.000
_cell.length_c   1.000
_cell.angle_alpha   90.00
_cell.angle_beta   90.00
_cell.angle_gamma   90.00
#
_symmetry.space_group_name_H-M   'P 1'
#
loop_
_entity.id
_entity.type
_entity.pdbx_description
1 polymer ?
#
loop_
_entity_poly.entity_id
_entity_poly.type
_entity_poly.pdbx_seq_one_letter_code
_entity_poly.pdbx_strand_id
1 'polypeptide(L)'
;MRATAMAGLGLTTATAALADCSDARGISLPESAELSSYSGYYVGGDGCFYDPHSIDVMTVPPAVGASGMRDERLIFVNGANPKAGREPYFLKLLAEARDIPTVGVLNTQTDENLSSPPTIKGVSAVKTLESLMLQALETGSDLLVRGGSGGASVVSVALVRTKMRWAARHPRPRKLDDTLRQLKVETFGGVGFFYPDGPSYVHYANLKDPNAQRLGVLNPLVKPGQGAVIALFQDTLAPLEADYEVLTPENEIILSHHGFGVYNANQRDFDRLYRFSPKILPYRLVPLISKSS
;
A
#
# COMPACT_ATOMS: atom_id res chain seq x y z
N MET A 1 18.08 15.36 -52.64
CA MET A 1 18.09 15.88 -51.26
C MET A 1 16.65 16.16 -50.87
N ARG A 2 16.07 15.33 -50.01
CA ARG A 2 14.74 15.56 -49.42
C ARG A 2 14.94 15.84 -47.93
N ALA A 3 14.59 17.03 -47.49
CA ALA A 3 14.63 17.44 -46.12
C ALA A 3 13.37 16.86 -45.42
N THR A 4 13.61 16.00 -44.43
CA THR A 4 12.56 15.47 -43.58
C THR A 4 12.36 16.46 -42.41
N ALA A 5 11.20 17.11 -42.35
CA ALA A 5 10.82 17.96 -41.23
C ALA A 5 10.54 17.09 -40.02
N MET A 6 11.31 17.24 -38.95
CA MET A 6 10.95 16.73 -37.62
C MET A 6 9.83 17.61 -37.03
N ALA A 7 8.67 17.02 -36.89
CA ALA A 7 7.60 17.61 -36.11
C ALA A 7 7.93 17.44 -34.63
N GLY A 8 8.24 18.57 -33.95
CA GLY A 8 8.39 18.59 -32.50
C GLY A 8 7.07 18.28 -31.83
N LEU A 9 6.98 17.15 -31.15
CA LEU A 9 5.92 16.86 -30.19
C LEU A 9 6.12 17.79 -28.99
N GLY A 10 5.35 18.87 -28.95
CA GLY A 10 5.24 19.71 -27.76
C GLY A 10 4.58 18.90 -26.65
N LEU A 11 5.34 18.51 -25.63
CA LEU A 11 4.78 18.08 -24.37
C LEU A 11 4.07 19.29 -23.73
N THR A 12 2.77 19.38 -23.90
CA THR A 12 1.95 20.21 -23.04
C THR A 12 1.89 19.54 -21.68
N THR A 13 2.63 20.08 -20.71
CA THR A 13 2.41 19.81 -19.29
C THR A 13 0.97 20.24 -18.99
N ALA A 14 0.05 19.30 -19.02
CA ALA A 14 -1.27 19.51 -18.47
C ALA A 14 -1.07 19.70 -16.96
N THR A 15 -1.09 20.95 -16.50
CA THR A 15 -1.33 21.26 -15.10
C THR A 15 -2.68 20.64 -14.77
N ALA A 16 -2.67 19.52 -14.05
CA ALA A 16 -3.88 18.93 -13.53
C ALA A 16 -4.56 20.04 -12.70
N ALA A 17 -5.75 20.47 -13.15
CA ALA A 17 -6.56 21.38 -12.36
C ALA A 17 -6.75 20.72 -10.99
N LEU A 18 -6.45 21.48 -9.91
CA LEU A 18 -6.72 21.02 -8.55
C LEU A 18 -8.20 20.63 -8.50
N ALA A 19 -8.47 19.40 -8.06
CA ALA A 19 -9.83 18.93 -7.92
C ALA A 19 -10.59 19.87 -6.97
N ASP A 20 -11.82 20.20 -7.30
CA ASP A 20 -12.70 20.92 -6.36
C ASP A 20 -13.16 19.94 -5.28
N CYS A 21 -12.52 20.03 -4.13
CA CYS A 21 -12.76 19.13 -3.00
C CYS A 21 -13.91 19.60 -2.10
N SER A 22 -14.50 20.77 -2.38
CA SER A 22 -15.48 21.41 -1.49
C SER A 22 -16.78 20.63 -1.36
N ASP A 23 -17.27 20.04 -2.43
CA ASP A 23 -18.54 19.32 -2.47
C ASP A 23 -18.55 18.04 -1.62
N ALA A 24 -17.37 17.42 -1.45
CA ALA A 24 -17.20 16.17 -0.71
C ALA A 24 -16.59 16.36 0.70
N ARG A 25 -16.50 17.59 1.21
CA ARG A 25 -15.79 17.93 2.47
C ARG A 25 -14.32 17.51 2.47
N GLY A 26 -13.72 17.40 1.31
CA GLY A 26 -12.30 17.12 1.14
C GLY A 26 -11.48 18.40 1.21
N ILE A 27 -10.16 18.22 1.36
CA ILE A 27 -9.19 19.29 1.33
C ILE A 27 -8.31 19.10 0.10
N SER A 28 -8.22 20.11 -0.75
CA SER A 28 -7.24 20.16 -1.83
C SER A 28 -5.91 20.67 -1.29
N LEU A 29 -4.85 19.92 -1.50
CA LEU A 29 -3.51 20.30 -1.08
C LEU A 29 -2.63 20.58 -2.31
N PRO A 30 -1.88 21.71 -2.31
CA PRO A 30 -0.89 21.95 -3.36
C PRO A 30 0.20 20.87 -3.34
N GLU A 31 0.82 20.62 -4.48
CA GLU A 31 1.86 19.58 -4.60
C GLU A 31 3.03 19.77 -3.62
N SER A 32 3.35 21.04 -3.32
CA SER A 32 4.39 21.43 -2.37
C SER A 32 3.94 21.43 -0.91
N ALA A 33 2.70 20.99 -0.60
CA ALA A 33 2.20 20.98 0.78
C ALA A 33 3.01 20.06 1.67
N GLU A 34 3.28 20.53 2.89
CA GLU A 34 3.80 19.66 3.94
C GLU A 34 2.68 18.77 4.49
N LEU A 35 2.89 17.46 4.39
CA LEU A 35 1.86 16.46 4.69
C LEU A 35 1.87 15.96 6.13
N SER A 36 2.83 16.38 6.97
CA SER A 36 3.01 15.85 8.34
C SER A 36 1.75 15.96 9.21
N SER A 37 1.01 17.07 9.09
CA SER A 37 -0.24 17.30 9.82
C SER A 37 -1.45 16.50 9.32
N TYR A 38 -1.34 15.89 8.14
CA TYR A 38 -2.41 15.11 7.51
C TYR A 38 -2.23 13.60 7.65
N SER A 39 -1.30 13.15 8.51
CA SER A 39 -1.12 11.72 8.77
C SER A 39 -2.43 11.06 9.20
N GLY A 40 -2.80 9.98 8.54
CA GLY A 40 -4.03 9.25 8.79
C GLY A 40 -5.25 9.75 8.03
N TYR A 41 -5.17 10.86 7.30
CA TYR A 41 -6.24 11.27 6.40
C TYR A 41 -6.45 10.22 5.30
N TYR A 42 -7.70 10.10 4.85
CA TYR A 42 -7.96 9.36 3.63
C TYR A 42 -7.52 10.16 2.42
N VAL A 43 -7.06 9.47 1.39
CA VAL A 43 -6.73 10.04 0.08
C VAL A 43 -7.69 9.47 -0.93
N GLY A 44 -8.45 10.36 -1.59
CA GLY A 44 -9.39 9.98 -2.63
C GLY A 44 -8.74 9.83 -4.01
N GLY A 45 -9.40 9.09 -4.90
CA GLY A 45 -9.03 9.00 -6.31
C GLY A 45 -9.24 10.31 -7.07
N ASP A 46 -9.98 11.24 -6.49
CA ASP A 46 -10.20 12.61 -6.95
C ASP A 46 -9.05 13.56 -6.57
N GLY A 47 -8.05 13.09 -5.83
CA GLY A 47 -6.92 13.89 -5.38
C GLY A 47 -7.15 14.67 -4.10
N CYS A 48 -8.30 14.49 -3.44
CA CYS A 48 -8.65 15.17 -2.21
C CYS A 48 -8.26 14.37 -0.98
N PHE A 49 -8.05 15.09 0.14
CA PHE A 49 -7.72 14.53 1.44
C PHE A 49 -8.92 14.70 2.39
N TYR A 50 -9.28 13.63 3.12
CA TYR A 50 -10.48 13.58 3.92
C TYR A 50 -10.14 13.23 5.37
N ASP A 51 -10.70 13.99 6.32
CA ASP A 51 -10.50 13.73 7.74
C ASP A 51 -11.26 12.47 8.19
N PRO A 52 -10.58 11.42 8.67
CA PRO A 52 -11.22 10.17 9.08
C PRO A 52 -12.12 10.30 10.32
N HIS A 53 -12.05 11.43 11.04
CA HIS A 53 -12.94 11.69 12.18
C HIS A 53 -14.30 12.23 11.76
N SER A 54 -14.43 12.77 10.55
CA SER A 54 -15.64 13.42 10.05
C SER A 54 -16.27 12.73 8.84
N ILE A 55 -15.51 11.82 8.19
CA ILE A 55 -15.91 11.18 6.93
C ILE A 55 -15.80 9.65 7.06
N ASP A 56 -16.85 8.94 6.64
CA ASP A 56 -16.78 7.48 6.45
C ASP A 56 -15.96 7.15 5.20
N VAL A 57 -15.04 6.20 5.31
CA VAL A 57 -14.19 5.75 4.21
C VAL A 57 -15.00 5.29 2.99
N MET A 58 -16.20 4.77 3.20
CA MET A 58 -17.09 4.34 2.11
C MET A 58 -17.68 5.50 1.30
N THR A 59 -17.64 6.73 1.83
CA THR A 59 -18.07 7.94 1.12
C THR A 59 -16.93 8.67 0.41
N VAL A 60 -15.68 8.31 0.70
CA VAL A 60 -14.51 8.87 0.00
C VAL A 60 -14.53 8.41 -1.46
N PRO A 61 -14.45 9.31 -2.44
CA PRO A 61 -14.36 8.95 -3.85
C PRO A 61 -13.12 8.09 -4.11
N PRO A 62 -13.24 6.81 -4.49
CA PRO A 62 -12.07 5.97 -4.72
C PRO A 62 -11.46 6.22 -6.11
N ALA A 63 -10.20 5.90 -6.29
CA ALA A 63 -9.67 5.62 -7.61
C ALA A 63 -10.30 4.32 -8.13
N VAL A 64 -10.73 4.31 -9.40
CA VAL A 64 -11.41 3.15 -10.00
C VAL A 64 -10.65 2.64 -11.21
N GLY A 65 -10.71 1.32 -11.43
CA GLY A 65 -10.21 0.65 -12.62
C GLY A 65 -11.25 0.60 -13.75
N ALA A 66 -11.03 -0.26 -14.72
CA ALA A 66 -11.84 -0.37 -15.93
C ALA A 66 -13.30 -0.80 -15.66
N SER A 67 -13.55 -1.61 -14.63
CA SER A 67 -14.90 -2.07 -14.25
C SER A 67 -15.67 -1.03 -13.40
N GLY A 68 -15.06 0.09 -13.08
CA GLY A 68 -15.71 1.15 -12.31
C GLY A 68 -15.92 0.83 -10.83
N MET A 69 -17.04 1.31 -10.27
CA MET A 69 -17.37 1.14 -8.85
C MET A 69 -17.80 -0.30 -8.54
N ARG A 70 -17.31 -0.80 -7.40
CA ARG A 70 -17.68 -2.08 -6.78
C ARG A 70 -17.89 -1.87 -5.28
N ASP A 71 -18.53 -2.84 -4.62
CA ASP A 71 -18.72 -2.80 -3.17
C ASP A 71 -17.41 -3.07 -2.42
N GLU A 72 -16.53 -3.92 -2.97
CA GLU A 72 -15.21 -4.20 -2.40
C GLU A 72 -14.28 -2.99 -2.59
N ARG A 73 -13.54 -2.63 -1.56
CA ARG A 73 -12.53 -1.57 -1.60
C ARG A 73 -11.18 -2.06 -1.12
N LEU A 74 -10.14 -1.55 -1.78
CA LEU A 74 -8.76 -1.67 -1.33
C LEU A 74 -8.38 -0.43 -0.53
N ILE A 75 -7.89 -0.63 0.69
CA ILE A 75 -7.29 0.41 1.50
C ILE A 75 -5.76 0.36 1.31
N PHE A 76 -5.21 1.41 0.72
CA PHE A 76 -3.78 1.51 0.47
C PHE A 76 -3.09 2.42 1.50
N VAL A 77 -1.98 1.95 2.07
CA VAL A 77 -1.10 2.74 2.94
C VAL A 77 0.22 2.97 2.20
N ASN A 78 0.50 4.23 1.89
CA ASN A 78 1.67 4.62 1.12
C ASN A 78 2.98 4.40 1.90
N GLY A 79 4.09 4.35 1.16
CA GLY A 79 5.45 4.31 1.70
C GLY A 79 5.86 5.59 2.41
N ALA A 80 7.14 5.69 2.73
CA ALA A 80 7.71 6.90 3.32
C ALA A 80 7.79 8.05 2.30
N ASN A 81 8.00 9.28 2.81
CA ASN A 81 8.16 10.51 2.03
C ASN A 81 7.01 10.76 1.02
N PRO A 82 5.75 10.81 1.47
CA PRO A 82 4.62 11.06 0.57
C PRO A 82 4.68 12.47 -0.03
N LYS A 83 4.10 12.62 -1.22
CA LYS A 83 3.89 13.92 -1.87
C LYS A 83 2.42 14.05 -2.25
N ALA A 84 1.82 15.22 -2.04
CA ALA A 84 0.39 15.43 -2.26
C ALA A 84 -0.07 15.04 -3.67
N GLY A 85 0.67 15.44 -4.71
CA GLY A 85 0.33 15.10 -6.09
C GLY A 85 0.59 13.64 -6.49
N ARG A 86 1.48 12.94 -5.78
CA ARG A 86 1.88 11.57 -6.12
C ARG A 86 0.91 10.51 -5.58
N GLU A 87 0.36 10.73 -4.41
CA GLU A 87 -0.46 9.70 -3.75
C GLU A 87 -1.72 9.34 -4.53
N PRO A 88 -2.52 10.29 -5.08
CA PRO A 88 -3.66 9.97 -5.93
C PRO A 88 -3.27 9.20 -7.20
N TYR A 89 -2.11 9.49 -7.78
CA TYR A 89 -1.58 8.76 -8.92
C TYR A 89 -1.32 7.29 -8.60
N PHE A 90 -0.72 6.99 -7.45
CA PHE A 90 -0.52 5.60 -7.01
C PHE A 90 -1.84 4.86 -6.76
N LEU A 91 -2.85 5.54 -6.21
CA LEU A 91 -4.18 4.94 -6.05
C LEU A 91 -4.78 4.55 -7.40
N LYS A 92 -4.64 5.40 -8.41
CA LYS A 92 -5.09 5.12 -9.77
C LYS A 92 -4.38 3.90 -10.37
N LEU A 93 -3.05 3.85 -10.29
CA LEU A 93 -2.28 2.70 -10.76
C LEU A 93 -2.68 1.40 -10.08
N LEU A 94 -2.96 1.43 -8.78
CA LEU A 94 -3.44 0.27 -8.03
C LEU A 94 -4.83 -0.16 -8.47
N ALA A 95 -5.75 0.78 -8.57
CA ALA A 95 -7.11 0.51 -8.99
C ALA A 95 -7.15 -0.08 -10.41
N GLU A 96 -6.35 0.46 -11.34
CA GLU A 96 -6.23 -0.08 -12.70
C GLU A 96 -5.61 -1.49 -12.73
N ALA A 97 -4.59 -1.72 -11.90
CA ALA A 97 -3.91 -3.02 -11.88
C ALA A 97 -4.77 -4.16 -11.33
N ARG A 98 -5.61 -3.89 -10.35
CA ARG A 98 -6.44 -4.86 -9.65
C ARG A 98 -7.89 -4.84 -10.09
N ASP A 99 -8.28 -3.77 -10.76
CA ASP A 99 -9.69 -3.49 -11.07
C ASP A 99 -10.57 -3.46 -9.78
N ILE A 100 -9.99 -2.92 -8.68
CA ILE A 100 -10.65 -2.76 -7.38
C ILE A 100 -10.62 -1.27 -6.99
N PRO A 101 -11.76 -0.67 -6.62
CA PRO A 101 -11.81 0.69 -6.11
C PRO A 101 -10.86 0.87 -4.92
N THR A 102 -9.98 1.88 -4.99
CA THR A 102 -8.88 2.07 -4.04
C THR A 102 -8.95 3.42 -3.36
N VAL A 103 -8.84 3.43 -2.03
CA VAL A 103 -8.75 4.63 -1.19
C VAL A 103 -7.43 4.57 -0.41
N GLY A 104 -6.75 5.71 -0.27
CA GLY A 104 -5.51 5.81 0.50
C GLY A 104 -5.75 6.09 1.99
N VAL A 105 -4.83 5.65 2.84
CA VAL A 105 -4.60 6.16 4.19
C VAL A 105 -3.20 6.75 4.21
N LEU A 106 -3.10 8.06 4.39
CA LEU A 106 -1.86 8.79 4.29
C LEU A 106 -0.90 8.46 5.43
N ASN A 107 0.24 7.85 5.10
CA ASN A 107 1.38 7.68 5.98
C ASN A 107 2.40 8.79 5.71
N THR A 108 2.77 9.55 6.71
CA THR A 108 3.70 10.68 6.60
C THR A 108 5.08 10.40 7.21
N GLN A 109 5.43 9.13 7.41
CA GLN A 109 6.77 8.76 7.86
C GLN A 109 7.83 9.17 6.84
N THR A 110 9.01 9.54 7.37
CA THR A 110 10.22 9.80 6.56
C THR A 110 11.17 8.61 6.64
N ASP A 111 12.13 8.51 5.73
CA ASP A 111 13.13 7.44 5.71
C ASP A 111 13.95 7.36 7.01
N GLU A 112 14.20 8.49 7.66
CA GLU A 112 14.90 8.55 8.94
C GLU A 112 14.18 7.77 10.07
N ASN A 113 12.86 7.65 9.96
CA ASN A 113 12.02 6.99 10.95
C ASN A 113 11.69 5.53 10.59
N LEU A 114 12.07 5.04 9.40
CA LEU A 114 11.76 3.67 8.96
C LEU A 114 12.49 2.59 9.75
N SER A 115 13.69 2.88 10.23
CA SER A 115 14.49 1.94 11.04
C SER A 115 13.98 1.76 12.48
N SER A 116 13.10 2.66 12.91
CA SER A 116 12.41 2.55 14.21
C SER A 116 10.99 2.03 13.97
N PRO A 117 10.53 1.03 14.73
CA PRO A 117 9.10 0.69 14.70
C PRO A 117 8.31 1.98 14.91
N PRO A 118 7.24 2.25 14.11
CA PRO A 118 6.41 3.40 14.36
C PRO A 118 6.02 3.34 15.82
N THR A 119 6.47 4.34 16.59
CA THR A 119 6.24 4.34 18.04
C THR A 119 4.75 4.19 18.26
N ILE A 120 4.37 3.23 19.10
CA ILE A 120 2.97 2.87 19.41
C ILE A 120 2.15 4.10 19.84
N LYS A 121 2.82 5.17 20.25
CA LYS A 121 2.23 6.45 20.60
C LYS A 121 2.14 7.36 19.36
N GLY A 122 1.00 7.31 18.67
CA GLY A 122 0.55 8.53 18.01
C GLY A 122 0.64 8.65 16.50
N VAL A 123 1.02 7.63 15.75
CA VAL A 123 0.91 7.73 14.28
C VAL A 123 -0.58 7.69 13.93
N SER A 124 -1.11 8.83 13.42
CA SER A 124 -2.53 8.93 13.08
C SER A 124 -2.95 7.89 12.06
N ALA A 125 -2.09 7.56 11.08
CA ALA A 125 -2.33 6.51 10.10
C ALA A 125 -2.57 5.13 10.76
N VAL A 126 -1.82 4.78 11.83
CA VAL A 126 -2.05 3.54 12.59
C VAL A 126 -3.43 3.55 13.24
N LYS A 127 -3.86 4.69 13.82
CA LYS A 127 -5.18 4.80 14.48
C LYS A 127 -6.32 4.71 13.48
N THR A 128 -6.20 5.40 12.34
CA THR A 128 -7.19 5.33 11.27
C THR A 128 -7.34 3.89 10.78
N LEU A 129 -6.23 3.24 10.50
CA LEU A 129 -6.26 1.86 9.99
C LEU A 129 -6.76 0.87 11.05
N GLU A 130 -6.38 1.01 12.33
CA GLU A 130 -6.92 0.23 13.43
C GLU A 130 -8.44 0.38 13.55
N SER A 131 -8.96 1.60 13.38
CA SER A 131 -10.41 1.85 13.41
C SER A 131 -11.14 1.15 12.27
N LEU A 132 -10.60 1.22 11.05
CA LEU A 132 -11.16 0.49 9.89
C LEU A 132 -11.15 -1.02 10.09
N MET A 133 -10.05 -1.58 10.60
CA MET A 133 -9.94 -3.00 10.90
C MET A 133 -10.94 -3.45 11.96
N LEU A 134 -11.08 -2.69 13.05
CA LEU A 134 -12.07 -2.99 14.09
C LEU A 134 -13.49 -2.92 13.56
N GLN A 135 -13.82 -1.91 12.78
CA GLN A 135 -15.13 -1.77 12.14
C GLN A 135 -15.44 -2.99 11.24
N ALA A 136 -14.47 -3.41 10.41
CA ALA A 136 -14.64 -4.59 9.57
C ALA A 136 -14.92 -5.85 10.40
N LEU A 137 -14.18 -6.06 11.48
CA LEU A 137 -14.40 -7.20 12.38
C LEU A 137 -15.77 -7.13 13.10
N GLU A 138 -16.22 -5.95 13.51
CA GLU A 138 -17.51 -5.73 14.17
C GLU A 138 -18.69 -5.98 13.22
N THR A 139 -18.53 -5.60 11.94
CA THR A 139 -19.57 -5.81 10.91
C THR A 139 -19.51 -7.19 10.25
N GLY A 140 -18.46 -7.97 10.49
CA GLY A 140 -18.25 -9.25 9.81
C GLY A 140 -17.87 -9.10 8.34
N SER A 141 -17.35 -7.95 7.92
CA SER A 141 -17.00 -7.64 6.54
C SER A 141 -15.53 -7.94 6.25
N ASP A 142 -15.23 -8.41 5.06
CA ASP A 142 -13.86 -8.51 4.58
C ASP A 142 -13.26 -7.11 4.38
N LEU A 143 -11.99 -6.94 4.78
CA LEU A 143 -11.23 -5.73 4.55
C LEU A 143 -9.91 -6.07 3.86
N LEU A 144 -9.71 -5.53 2.67
CA LEU A 144 -8.45 -5.66 1.93
C LEU A 144 -7.58 -4.43 2.18
N VAL A 145 -6.40 -4.67 2.76
CA VAL A 145 -5.42 -3.63 3.10
C VAL A 145 -4.10 -3.92 2.40
N ARG A 146 -3.50 -2.89 1.82
CA ARG A 146 -2.19 -2.98 1.20
C ARG A 146 -1.24 -1.93 1.76
N GLY A 147 -0.08 -2.38 2.20
CA GLY A 147 1.01 -1.50 2.64
C GLY A 147 2.20 -1.55 1.69
N GLY A 148 2.62 -0.40 1.15
CA GLY A 148 3.83 -0.25 0.37
C GLY A 148 5.00 0.24 1.23
N SER A 149 6.19 -0.38 1.13
CA SER A 149 7.40 0.08 1.83
C SER A 149 7.14 0.38 3.32
N GLY A 150 7.37 1.60 3.78
CA GLY A 150 7.07 2.07 5.14
C GLY A 150 5.60 1.93 5.54
N GLY A 151 4.66 1.96 4.60
CA GLY A 151 3.24 1.72 4.88
C GLY A 151 2.96 0.32 5.43
N ALA A 152 3.78 -0.66 5.09
CA ALA A 152 3.66 -2.00 5.65
C ALA A 152 3.95 -2.04 7.15
N SER A 153 4.81 -1.16 7.68
CA SER A 153 5.04 -1.03 9.12
C SER A 153 3.82 -0.45 9.84
N VAL A 154 3.14 0.52 9.22
CA VAL A 154 1.88 1.06 9.73
C VAL A 154 0.81 -0.03 9.80
N VAL A 155 0.67 -0.82 8.74
CA VAL A 155 -0.24 -1.97 8.68
C VAL A 155 0.09 -2.98 9.78
N SER A 156 1.36 -3.37 9.93
CA SER A 156 1.84 -4.31 10.95
C SER A 156 1.44 -3.85 12.36
N VAL A 157 1.71 -2.59 12.72
CA VAL A 157 1.37 -2.04 14.04
C VAL A 157 -0.14 -1.95 14.23
N ALA A 158 -0.91 -1.52 13.21
CA ALA A 158 -2.36 -1.46 13.27
C ALA A 158 -2.97 -2.84 13.54
N LEU A 159 -2.46 -3.89 12.87
CA LEU A 159 -2.90 -5.28 13.08
C LEU A 159 -2.64 -5.77 14.51
N VAL A 160 -1.46 -5.50 15.06
CA VAL A 160 -1.14 -5.86 16.45
C VAL A 160 -2.13 -5.20 17.41
N ARG A 161 -2.38 -3.90 17.25
CA ARG A 161 -3.31 -3.13 18.09
C ARG A 161 -4.75 -3.63 17.93
N THR A 162 -5.18 -3.89 16.70
CA THR A 162 -6.51 -4.46 16.41
C THR A 162 -6.67 -5.80 17.10
N LYS A 163 -5.70 -6.73 16.95
CA LYS A 163 -5.75 -8.04 17.61
C LYS A 163 -5.83 -7.90 19.14
N MET A 164 -5.01 -7.05 19.73
CA MET A 164 -5.03 -6.80 21.17
C MET A 164 -6.38 -6.24 21.66
N ARG A 165 -6.91 -5.22 20.98
CA ARG A 165 -8.20 -4.61 21.34
C ARG A 165 -9.37 -5.55 21.13
N TRP A 166 -9.35 -6.30 20.03
CA TRP A 166 -10.39 -7.30 19.77
C TRP A 166 -10.40 -8.40 20.82
N ALA A 167 -9.23 -8.95 21.16
CA ALA A 167 -9.07 -9.95 22.20
C ALA A 167 -9.54 -9.47 23.58
N ALA A 168 -9.26 -8.21 23.93
CA ALA A 168 -9.71 -7.61 25.19
C ALA A 168 -11.24 -7.49 25.28
N ARG A 169 -11.94 -7.24 24.15
CA ARG A 169 -13.41 -7.13 24.09
C ARG A 169 -14.09 -8.50 23.96
N HIS A 170 -13.39 -9.50 23.39
CA HIS A 170 -13.96 -10.81 23.05
C HIS A 170 -13.07 -11.93 23.60
N PRO A 171 -13.14 -12.25 24.90
CA PRO A 171 -12.20 -13.14 25.59
C PRO A 171 -12.35 -14.64 25.24
N ARG A 172 -12.75 -14.98 24.04
CA ARG A 172 -12.84 -16.36 23.52
C ARG A 172 -11.74 -16.63 22.50
N PRO A 173 -10.53 -17.05 22.93
CA PRO A 173 -9.35 -17.10 22.05
C PRO A 173 -9.48 -18.06 20.84
N ARG A 174 -10.25 -19.15 20.95
CA ARG A 174 -10.37 -20.14 19.86
C ARG A 174 -11.03 -19.62 18.57
N LYS A 175 -11.73 -18.49 18.62
CA LYS A 175 -12.35 -17.84 17.45
C LYS A 175 -11.59 -16.59 16.98
N LEU A 176 -10.59 -16.16 17.71
CA LEU A 176 -9.89 -14.92 17.44
C LEU A 176 -9.21 -14.95 16.05
N ASP A 177 -8.39 -15.95 15.81
CA ASP A 177 -7.64 -16.04 14.55
C ASP A 177 -8.58 -16.30 13.34
N ASP A 178 -9.68 -17.02 13.55
CA ASP A 178 -10.69 -17.21 12.50
C ASP A 178 -11.40 -15.89 12.16
N THR A 179 -11.74 -15.09 13.15
CA THR A 179 -12.34 -13.77 12.94
C THR A 179 -11.36 -12.83 12.22
N LEU A 180 -10.09 -12.84 12.61
CA LEU A 180 -9.06 -12.00 11.98
C LEU A 180 -8.79 -12.35 10.52
N ARG A 181 -9.19 -13.53 10.00
CA ARG A 181 -9.06 -13.89 8.57
C ARG A 181 -9.86 -13.00 7.63
N GLN A 182 -10.82 -12.25 8.12
CA GLN A 182 -11.53 -11.22 7.35
C GLN A 182 -10.60 -10.07 6.95
N LEU A 183 -9.49 -9.90 7.67
CA LEU A 183 -8.45 -8.94 7.32
C LEU A 183 -7.50 -9.58 6.29
N LYS A 184 -7.62 -9.17 5.05
CA LYS A 184 -6.75 -9.58 3.94
C LYS A 184 -5.66 -8.53 3.77
N VAL A 185 -4.41 -8.93 3.93
CA VAL A 185 -3.27 -8.00 3.99
C VAL A 185 -2.26 -8.33 2.92
N GLU A 186 -1.92 -7.31 2.14
CA GLU A 186 -0.85 -7.39 1.14
C GLU A 186 0.25 -6.38 1.47
N THR A 187 1.52 -6.75 1.27
CA THR A 187 2.63 -5.82 1.41
C THR A 187 3.54 -5.86 0.20
N PHE A 188 4.05 -4.70 -0.20
CA PHE A 188 4.96 -4.52 -1.33
C PHE A 188 6.28 -3.93 -0.85
N GLY A 189 7.40 -4.67 -0.99
CA GLY A 189 8.69 -4.24 -0.49
C GLY A 189 8.61 -3.80 0.98
N GLY A 190 7.72 -4.45 1.73
CA GLY A 190 7.24 -3.97 3.01
C GLY A 190 8.34 -3.95 4.07
N VAL A 191 8.41 -2.84 4.79
CA VAL A 191 9.18 -2.68 6.01
C VAL A 191 8.25 -3.01 7.18
N GLY A 192 8.48 -4.11 7.88
CA GLY A 192 7.66 -4.50 9.04
C GLY A 192 8.25 -5.70 9.74
N PHE A 193 8.37 -5.63 11.06
CA PHE A 193 9.08 -6.64 11.85
C PHE A 193 8.21 -7.78 12.36
N PHE A 194 6.91 -7.57 12.48
CA PHE A 194 6.02 -8.54 13.09
C PHE A 194 4.60 -8.43 12.56
N TYR A 195 4.12 -9.49 11.95
CA TYR A 195 2.73 -9.63 11.54
C TYR A 195 2.05 -10.66 12.44
N PRO A 196 0.97 -10.29 13.17
CA PRO A 196 0.31 -11.20 14.11
C PRO A 196 -0.42 -12.34 13.38
N ASP A 197 -0.50 -13.51 14.00
CA ASP A 197 -1.29 -14.61 13.47
C ASP A 197 -2.79 -14.25 13.44
N GLY A 198 -3.51 -14.79 12.45
CA GLY A 198 -4.93 -14.63 12.26
C GLY A 198 -5.29 -14.05 10.88
N PRO A 199 -4.85 -12.83 10.50
CA PRO A 199 -5.11 -12.29 9.18
C PRO A 199 -4.56 -13.16 8.04
N SER A 200 -5.12 -12.98 6.84
CA SER A 200 -4.60 -13.61 5.62
C SER A 200 -3.55 -12.70 5.00
N TYR A 201 -2.34 -13.23 4.70
CA TYR A 201 -1.22 -12.43 4.22
C TYR A 201 -0.72 -12.87 2.85
N VAL A 202 -0.39 -11.86 2.01
CA VAL A 202 0.48 -12.01 0.85
C VAL A 202 1.56 -10.92 0.91
N HIS A 203 2.82 -11.33 1.02
CA HIS A 203 3.96 -10.43 0.99
C HIS A 203 4.67 -10.57 -0.35
N TYR A 204 4.73 -9.50 -1.11
CA TYR A 204 5.51 -9.45 -2.35
C TYR A 204 6.91 -8.96 -2.02
N ALA A 205 7.91 -9.74 -2.38
CA ALA A 205 9.31 -9.44 -2.06
C ALA A 205 10.22 -9.63 -3.28
N ASN A 206 10.84 -8.53 -3.72
CA ASN A 206 11.90 -8.58 -4.70
C ASN A 206 13.20 -9.02 -4.02
N LEU A 207 13.81 -10.09 -4.52
CA LEU A 207 15.04 -10.66 -3.96
C LEU A 207 16.23 -9.70 -4.03
N LYS A 208 16.19 -8.69 -4.89
CA LYS A 208 17.22 -7.64 -5.01
C LYS A 208 16.89 -6.37 -4.25
N ASP A 209 15.70 -6.27 -3.66
CA ASP A 209 15.28 -5.10 -2.88
C ASP A 209 16.00 -5.06 -1.52
N PRO A 210 16.87 -4.08 -1.26
CA PRO A 210 17.60 -3.98 -0.01
C PRO A 210 16.69 -3.73 1.21
N ASN A 211 15.54 -3.06 1.02
CA ASN A 211 14.58 -2.82 2.10
C ASN A 211 13.87 -4.11 2.50
N ALA A 212 13.44 -4.92 1.52
CA ALA A 212 12.84 -6.22 1.80
C ALA A 212 13.82 -7.18 2.50
N GLN A 213 15.13 -7.11 2.15
CA GLN A 213 16.18 -7.92 2.76
C GLN A 213 16.53 -7.49 4.19
N ARG A 214 16.58 -6.19 4.48
CA ARG A 214 17.04 -5.66 5.76
C ARG A 214 15.91 -5.50 6.78
N LEU A 215 14.77 -4.99 6.34
CA LEU A 215 13.66 -4.53 7.19
C LEU A 215 12.34 -5.23 6.88
N GLY A 216 12.28 -6.06 5.84
CA GLY A 216 11.09 -6.73 5.38
C GLY A 216 11.14 -8.24 5.53
N VAL A 217 10.20 -8.93 4.90
CA VAL A 217 9.96 -10.37 5.06
C VAL A 217 11.07 -11.29 4.54
N LEU A 218 12.07 -10.76 3.86
CA LEU A 218 13.29 -11.51 3.50
C LEU A 218 14.32 -11.54 4.64
N ASN A 219 14.16 -10.69 5.66
CA ASN A 219 14.97 -10.76 6.87
C ASN A 219 14.45 -11.91 7.75
N PRO A 220 15.30 -12.88 8.14
CA PRO A 220 14.88 -14.04 8.94
C PRO A 220 14.35 -13.67 10.34
N LEU A 221 14.60 -12.45 10.82
CA LEU A 221 14.07 -11.95 12.09
C LEU A 221 12.63 -11.46 11.99
N VAL A 222 12.13 -11.24 10.78
CA VAL A 222 10.75 -10.79 10.55
C VAL A 222 9.79 -11.97 10.61
N LYS A 223 8.71 -11.82 11.37
CA LYS A 223 7.62 -12.80 11.43
C LYS A 223 6.52 -12.41 10.45
N PRO A 224 6.32 -13.14 9.35
CA PRO A 224 5.37 -12.78 8.30
C PRO A 224 3.91 -13.08 8.65
N GLY A 225 3.62 -13.67 9.81
CA GLY A 225 2.31 -14.19 10.19
C GLY A 225 2.09 -15.64 9.77
N GLN A 226 1.31 -16.37 10.56
CA GLN A 226 1.04 -17.79 10.30
C GLN A 226 0.22 -17.96 9.01
N GLY A 227 0.66 -18.86 8.15
CA GLY A 227 0.00 -19.14 6.86
C GLY A 227 0.26 -18.09 5.77
N ALA A 228 1.15 -17.12 6.01
CA ALA A 228 1.50 -16.11 5.03
C ALA A 228 2.04 -16.72 3.73
N VAL A 229 1.72 -16.07 2.61
CA VAL A 229 2.34 -16.35 1.31
C VAL A 229 3.38 -15.28 1.05
N ILE A 230 4.62 -15.65 0.75
CA ILE A 230 5.68 -14.74 0.33
C ILE A 230 5.93 -14.96 -1.14
N ALA A 231 5.48 -14.02 -1.97
CA ALA A 231 5.66 -14.03 -3.42
C ALA A 231 7.04 -13.43 -3.76
N LEU A 232 7.93 -14.28 -4.29
CA LEU A 232 9.33 -13.93 -4.58
C LEU A 232 9.54 -13.67 -6.06
N PHE A 233 10.25 -12.60 -6.40
CA PHE A 233 10.66 -12.26 -7.77
C PHE A 233 12.00 -11.51 -7.79
N GLN A 234 12.53 -11.23 -8.98
CA GLN A 234 13.85 -10.58 -9.18
C GLN A 234 13.84 -9.53 -10.29
N ASP A 235 12.73 -8.85 -10.48
CA ASP A 235 12.61 -7.87 -11.54
C ASP A 235 13.20 -6.52 -11.18
N THR A 236 13.44 -5.71 -12.18
CA THR A 236 13.88 -4.32 -12.09
C THR A 236 12.89 -3.42 -12.83
N LEU A 237 12.75 -2.17 -12.39
CA LEU A 237 12.05 -1.16 -13.16
C LEU A 237 12.79 -0.86 -14.47
N ALA A 238 12.03 -0.65 -15.54
CA ALA A 238 12.58 -0.03 -16.73
C ALA A 238 12.98 1.43 -16.43
N PRO A 239 14.09 1.95 -17.01
CA PRO A 239 14.61 3.29 -16.71
C PRO A 239 13.61 4.44 -16.88
N LEU A 240 12.58 4.27 -17.71
CA LEU A 240 11.56 5.28 -18.04
C LEU A 240 10.57 5.61 -16.89
N GLU A 241 10.46 4.74 -15.88
CA GLU A 241 9.59 5.00 -14.72
C GLU A 241 10.31 5.74 -13.57
N ALA A 242 11.62 5.96 -13.72
CA ALA A 242 12.47 6.61 -12.73
C ALA A 242 12.48 8.15 -12.80
N ASP A 243 11.73 8.76 -13.74
CA ASP A 243 11.76 10.20 -14.01
C ASP A 243 11.17 11.11 -12.92
N TYR A 244 10.76 10.56 -11.80
CA TYR A 244 10.11 11.34 -10.73
C TYR A 244 11.05 11.83 -9.61
N GLU A 245 12.29 11.37 -9.56
CA GLU A 245 13.27 11.83 -8.55
C GLU A 245 14.65 12.01 -9.19
N VAL A 246 15.39 13.00 -8.69
CA VAL A 246 16.80 13.17 -9.07
C VAL A 246 17.54 11.91 -8.65
N LEU A 247 17.89 11.07 -9.63
CA LEU A 247 18.56 9.81 -9.39
C LEU A 247 20.01 10.08 -8.96
N THR A 248 20.29 9.84 -7.68
CA THR A 248 21.66 9.56 -7.26
C THR A 248 21.95 8.07 -7.55
N PRO A 249 23.21 7.65 -7.80
CA PRO A 249 23.54 6.24 -8.02
C PRO A 249 23.03 5.29 -6.93
N GLU A 250 22.94 5.76 -5.69
CA GLU A 250 22.41 4.99 -4.56
C GLU A 250 20.87 4.87 -4.62
N ASN A 251 20.19 5.95 -4.98
CA ASN A 251 18.74 5.96 -5.15
C ASN A 251 18.30 5.14 -6.37
N GLU A 252 19.09 5.13 -7.44
CA GLU A 252 18.83 4.34 -8.66
C GLU A 252 18.71 2.85 -8.35
N ILE A 253 19.62 2.30 -7.54
CA ILE A 253 19.57 0.88 -7.12
C ILE A 253 18.33 0.59 -6.27
N ILE A 254 17.99 1.48 -5.34
CA ILE A 254 16.81 1.31 -4.48
C ILE A 254 15.54 1.41 -5.31
N LEU A 255 15.40 2.42 -6.16
CA LEU A 255 14.20 2.65 -6.97
C LEU A 255 13.99 1.56 -8.01
N SER A 256 15.08 1.05 -8.65
CA SER A 256 14.97 0.00 -9.65
C SER A 256 14.47 -1.34 -9.07
N HIS A 257 14.71 -1.64 -7.81
CA HIS A 257 14.32 -2.89 -7.16
C HIS A 257 13.19 -2.74 -6.15
N HIS A 258 13.00 -1.53 -5.62
CA HIS A 258 12.00 -1.19 -4.61
C HIS A 258 10.82 -0.42 -5.20
N GLY A 259 10.87 -0.05 -6.46
CA GLY A 259 9.86 0.78 -7.11
C GLY A 259 8.48 0.12 -7.15
N PHE A 260 7.45 0.94 -7.00
CA PHE A 260 6.06 0.53 -6.97
C PHE A 260 5.61 -0.24 -8.23
N GLY A 261 6.05 0.18 -9.42
CA GLY A 261 5.72 -0.44 -10.69
C GLY A 261 6.16 -1.90 -10.79
N VAL A 262 7.37 -2.23 -10.28
CA VAL A 262 7.89 -3.60 -10.24
C VAL A 262 6.99 -4.52 -9.42
N TYR A 263 6.60 -4.08 -8.24
CA TYR A 263 5.72 -4.84 -7.36
C TYR A 263 4.32 -5.02 -7.96
N ASN A 264 3.79 -3.96 -8.58
CA ASN A 264 2.46 -3.98 -9.18
C ASN A 264 2.38 -4.90 -10.42
N ALA A 265 3.44 -4.93 -11.24
CA ALA A 265 3.51 -5.84 -12.39
C ALA A 265 3.54 -7.31 -11.94
N ASN A 266 4.35 -7.65 -10.95
CA ASN A 266 4.46 -9.02 -10.42
C ASN A 266 3.20 -9.48 -9.68
N GLN A 267 2.43 -8.57 -9.12
CA GLN A 267 1.16 -8.91 -8.52
C GLN A 267 0.16 -9.48 -9.53
N ARG A 268 0.05 -8.92 -10.72
CA ARG A 268 -0.85 -9.44 -11.77
C ARG A 268 -0.55 -10.90 -12.10
N ASP A 269 0.72 -11.26 -12.15
CA ASP A 269 1.14 -12.64 -12.39
C ASP A 269 0.81 -13.53 -11.19
N PHE A 270 0.97 -13.05 -9.96
CA PHE A 270 0.57 -13.76 -8.77
C PHE A 270 -0.94 -14.02 -8.73
N ASP A 271 -1.76 -12.99 -8.97
CA ASP A 271 -3.22 -13.11 -8.94
C ASP A 271 -3.74 -14.10 -10.01
N ARG A 272 -3.07 -14.18 -11.16
CA ARG A 272 -3.39 -15.14 -12.21
C ARG A 272 -3.07 -16.58 -11.82
N LEU A 273 -1.98 -16.81 -11.11
CA LEU A 273 -1.44 -18.14 -10.81
C LEU A 273 -1.90 -18.66 -9.45
N TYR A 274 -2.09 -17.77 -8.48
CA TYR A 274 -2.32 -18.11 -7.09
C TYR A 274 -3.46 -17.29 -6.51
N ARG A 275 -4.53 -17.96 -6.15
CA ARG A 275 -5.59 -17.33 -5.36
C ARG A 275 -5.23 -17.43 -3.87
N PHE A 276 -5.76 -16.51 -3.06
CA PHE A 276 -5.71 -16.61 -1.60
C PHE A 276 -6.15 -18.01 -1.18
N SER A 277 -5.20 -18.84 -0.74
CA SER A 277 -5.49 -20.20 -0.27
C SER A 277 -5.20 -20.27 1.24
N PRO A 278 -6.19 -20.58 2.09
CA PRO A 278 -6.02 -20.61 3.54
C PRO A 278 -5.32 -21.88 4.03
N LYS A 279 -4.21 -22.30 3.44
CA LYS A 279 -3.46 -23.45 3.95
C LYS A 279 -2.62 -23.06 5.15
N ILE A 280 -2.81 -23.76 6.24
CA ILE A 280 -2.14 -23.60 7.54
C ILE A 280 -0.72 -24.17 7.44
N LEU A 281 0.18 -23.37 6.88
CA LEU A 281 1.63 -23.57 6.96
C LEU A 281 2.21 -22.36 7.71
N PRO A 282 3.41 -22.48 8.36
CA PRO A 282 4.01 -21.31 9.02
C PRO A 282 4.20 -20.14 8.06
N TYR A 283 4.59 -20.38 6.84
CA TYR A 283 4.50 -19.49 5.65
C TYR A 283 4.82 -20.30 4.39
N ARG A 284 4.49 -19.75 3.22
CA ARG A 284 4.79 -20.37 1.93
C ARG A 284 5.55 -19.39 1.04
N LEU A 285 6.72 -19.83 0.55
CA LEU A 285 7.45 -19.14 -0.50
C LEU A 285 6.90 -19.54 -1.86
N VAL A 286 6.54 -18.56 -2.67
CA VAL A 286 6.04 -18.78 -4.03
C VAL A 286 6.95 -18.02 -4.98
N PRO A 287 7.82 -18.70 -5.73
CA PRO A 287 8.62 -18.06 -6.76
C PRO A 287 7.70 -17.61 -7.89
N LEU A 288 7.75 -16.34 -8.24
CA LEU A 288 7.17 -15.80 -9.46
C LEU A 288 8.24 -15.88 -10.54
N ILE A 289 7.95 -16.61 -11.61
CA ILE A 289 8.87 -16.73 -12.75
C ILE A 289 8.78 -15.41 -13.50
N SER A 290 9.82 -14.56 -13.36
CA SER A 290 9.94 -13.40 -14.22
C SER A 290 10.05 -13.89 -15.66
N LYS A 291 9.23 -13.37 -16.54
CA LYS A 291 9.45 -13.56 -17.98
C LYS A 291 10.71 -12.79 -18.30
N SER A 292 11.82 -13.51 -18.52
CA SER A 292 12.98 -12.92 -19.18
C SER A 292 12.48 -12.35 -20.51
N SER A 293 12.47 -11.02 -20.59
CA SER A 293 12.27 -10.26 -21.84
C SER A 293 13.35 -10.56 -22.83
#